data_0ac592f5310a32db122b17d7b4381d5d
#
_entry.id   0ac592f5310a32db122b17d7b4381d5d
#
_cell.length_a   1.000
_cell.length_b   1.000
_cell.length_c   1.000
_cell.angle_alpha   90.00
_cell.angle_beta   90.00
_cell.angle_gamma   90.00
#
_symmetry.space_group_name_H-M   'P 1'
#
loop_
_entity.id
_entity.type
_entity.pdbx_description
1 polymer ?
#
loop_
_entity_poly.entity_id
_entity_poly.type
_entity_poly.pdbx_seq_one_letter_code
_entity_poly.pdbx_strand_id
1 'polypeptide(L)'
;MSDVFIAGEVECLLPGGDALVKASSSKALSKTYLVRQGVPGDRLLLSATHKRRGIIRASLESIEKPSRKRVNALCSVAAYCGGCALQYLHADEHAAVKSQWVYDAFSKVMTKDSQWLPIQQMDMDDESLHRRRLRWHVGCNQHKQVILGFRGYQSHDIVEAERCMAITSELDVLRKSLQLALRGGAIDLPESVYAVQLSDGMHVVLEYTGKCMMEVMPDISWQGMSLQYWCSDKQGLRPLNKPVHQFSDKLPTRSEDIAVYIGPDDFVQGQGHGNRVMIEQVLAWSEGAKYVVDLFSGAGNLSLPLAASGMQVLGAEVNDGSVRVANANAKRLKIPAIYQQADLFGHFDVSPFVGADILLVDPPRKGAKKICNLMNRLLPKKVILVHCDVVSGGRDAQAMKAQGYCLQALRALDLFPYSGHVESMSLWTR
;
A
#
# COMPACT_ATOMS: atom_id res chain seq x y z
N MET A 1 19.08 15.08 32.51
CA MET A 1 19.97 14.02 32.02
C MET A 1 20.76 14.66 30.90
N SER A 2 22.10 14.63 30.95
CA SER A 2 22.92 15.18 29.86
C SER A 2 22.65 14.39 28.59
N ASP A 3 22.28 15.08 27.52
CA ASP A 3 22.06 14.48 26.22
C ASP A 3 23.34 13.77 25.79
N VAL A 4 23.26 12.46 25.63
CA VAL A 4 24.39 11.66 25.16
C VAL A 4 24.38 11.71 23.63
N PHE A 5 25.28 12.50 23.08
CA PHE A 5 25.50 12.55 21.63
C PHE A 5 26.31 11.34 21.16
N ILE A 6 25.91 10.76 20.05
CA ILE A 6 26.46 9.54 19.50
C ILE A 6 26.82 9.81 18.04
N ALA A 7 28.12 9.72 17.73
CA ALA A 7 28.58 9.71 16.34
C ALA A 7 28.45 8.30 15.76
N GLY A 8 28.00 8.19 14.51
CA GLY A 8 27.85 6.91 13.83
C GLY A 8 27.74 7.05 12.32
N GLU A 9 27.87 5.92 11.63
CA GLU A 9 27.73 5.82 10.17
C GLU A 9 26.49 5.00 9.81
N VAL A 10 25.76 5.45 8.81
CA VAL A 10 24.58 4.73 8.28
C VAL A 10 25.06 3.56 7.45
N GLU A 11 24.75 2.33 7.90
CA GLU A 11 25.09 1.10 7.19
C GLU A 11 24.09 0.82 6.06
N CYS A 12 22.78 0.86 6.37
CA CYS A 12 21.71 0.55 5.41
C CYS A 12 20.38 1.19 5.80
N LEU A 13 19.43 1.13 4.89
CA LEU A 13 18.02 1.43 5.16
C LEU A 13 17.27 0.13 5.39
N LEU A 14 16.44 0.11 6.43
CA LEU A 14 15.54 -1.00 6.74
C LEU A 14 14.20 -0.82 6.02
N PRO A 15 13.41 -1.90 5.81
CA PRO A 15 12.03 -1.79 5.37
C PRO A 15 11.26 -0.78 6.23
N GLY A 16 10.55 0.16 5.57
CA GLY A 16 9.94 1.32 6.23
C GLY A 16 10.77 2.60 6.13
N GLY A 17 12.06 2.51 5.74
CA GLY A 17 12.93 3.65 5.44
C GLY A 17 13.70 4.23 6.63
N ASP A 18 13.64 3.60 7.81
CA ASP A 18 14.53 3.95 8.92
C ASP A 18 15.97 3.50 8.60
N ALA A 19 16.93 4.37 8.87
CA ALA A 19 18.36 4.07 8.69
C ALA A 19 18.93 3.34 9.91
N LEU A 20 19.68 2.27 9.66
CA LEU A 20 20.47 1.57 10.66
C LEU A 20 21.84 2.26 10.76
N VAL A 21 22.12 2.83 11.92
CA VAL A 21 23.36 3.54 12.20
C VAL A 21 24.23 2.72 13.14
N LYS A 22 25.49 2.50 12.76
CA LYS A 22 26.50 1.87 13.61
C LYS A 22 27.29 2.94 14.35
N ALA A 23 27.26 2.85 15.68
CA ALA A 23 28.00 3.79 16.52
C ALA A 23 29.53 3.65 16.34
N SER A 24 30.22 4.78 16.24
CA SER A 24 31.68 4.84 16.12
C SER A 24 32.39 4.68 17.46
N SER A 25 31.72 4.83 18.61
CA SER A 25 32.29 4.80 19.95
C SER A 25 31.92 3.53 20.71
N SER A 26 32.88 2.92 21.37
CA SER A 26 32.69 1.80 22.31
C SER A 26 31.94 2.21 23.59
N LYS A 27 31.84 3.49 23.90
CA LYS A 27 31.08 4.05 25.03
C LYS A 27 29.62 4.29 24.72
N ALA A 28 29.14 4.02 23.50
CA ALA A 28 27.75 4.17 23.10
C ALA A 28 26.84 3.18 23.85
N LEU A 29 25.59 3.60 24.16
CA LEU A 29 24.59 2.78 24.86
C LEU A 29 24.19 1.52 24.07
N SER A 30 24.44 1.51 22.76
CA SER A 30 24.22 0.38 21.85
C SER A 30 25.24 0.44 20.72
N LYS A 31 25.42 -0.69 20.05
CA LYS A 31 26.22 -0.75 18.81
C LYS A 31 25.46 -0.20 17.60
N THR A 32 24.12 -0.21 17.66
CA THR A 32 23.26 0.18 16.54
C THR A 32 22.08 1.07 17.01
N TYR A 33 21.71 2.01 16.16
CA TYR A 33 20.58 2.94 16.36
C TYR A 33 19.73 2.99 15.11
N LEU A 34 18.43 3.27 15.29
CA LEU A 34 17.54 3.60 14.19
C LEU A 34 17.32 5.12 14.15
N VAL A 35 17.52 5.70 13.00
CA VAL A 35 17.29 7.12 12.76
C VAL A 35 16.47 7.32 11.49
N ARG A 36 15.59 8.31 11.49
CA ARG A 36 14.93 8.78 10.27
C ARG A 36 15.86 9.72 9.51
N GLN A 37 15.66 9.82 8.17
CA GLN A 37 16.37 10.73 7.28
C GLN A 37 17.87 10.40 7.08
N GLY A 38 18.38 9.31 7.64
CA GLY A 38 19.73 8.84 7.32
C GLY A 38 19.77 8.23 5.91
N VAL A 39 20.92 8.39 5.25
CA VAL A 39 21.21 7.81 3.94
C VAL A 39 22.47 6.96 4.05
N PRO A 40 22.53 5.75 3.48
CA PRO A 40 23.70 4.88 3.57
C PRO A 40 25.00 5.60 3.21
N GLY A 41 25.97 5.54 4.13
CA GLY A 41 27.26 6.25 4.04
C GLY A 41 27.29 7.66 4.64
N ASP A 42 26.17 8.15 5.21
CA ASP A 42 26.22 9.36 6.03
C ASP A 42 26.96 9.10 7.33
N ARG A 43 27.77 10.10 7.78
CA ARG A 43 28.22 10.19 9.16
C ARG A 43 27.37 11.19 9.92
N LEU A 44 26.75 10.72 10.99
CA LEU A 44 25.72 11.43 11.73
C LEU A 44 26.10 11.64 13.18
N LEU A 45 25.68 12.77 13.74
CA LEU A 45 25.59 13.00 15.17
C LEU A 45 24.13 12.82 15.59
N LEU A 46 23.90 11.95 16.57
CA LEU A 46 22.58 11.54 17.03
C LEU A 46 22.41 11.82 18.51
N SER A 47 21.19 12.09 18.96
CA SER A 47 20.78 12.00 20.36
C SER A 47 19.87 10.79 20.57
N ALA A 48 20.12 9.99 21.61
CA ALA A 48 19.31 8.81 21.91
C ALA A 48 17.98 9.23 22.53
N THR A 49 16.85 8.87 21.91
CA THR A 49 15.53 9.31 22.35
C THR A 49 14.74 8.22 23.06
N HIS A 50 14.81 6.98 22.58
CA HIS A 50 13.89 5.94 23.09
C HIS A 50 14.45 4.52 22.90
N LYS A 51 14.39 3.70 23.96
CA LYS A 51 14.72 2.27 23.89
C LYS A 51 13.42 1.45 23.93
N ARG A 52 13.17 0.67 22.89
CA ARG A 52 12.03 -0.26 22.83
C ARG A 52 12.48 -1.63 22.33
N ARG A 53 12.25 -2.68 23.12
CA ARG A 53 12.59 -4.08 22.75
C ARG A 53 14.04 -4.27 22.27
N GLY A 54 15.00 -3.61 22.94
CA GLY A 54 16.43 -3.73 22.61
C GLY A 54 16.91 -2.82 21.47
N ILE A 55 16.02 -2.17 20.74
CA ILE A 55 16.35 -1.22 19.66
C ILE A 55 16.28 0.19 20.25
N ILE A 56 17.30 1.00 19.98
CA ILE A 56 17.34 2.41 20.39
C ILE A 56 17.04 3.26 19.16
N ARG A 57 15.97 4.06 19.23
CA ARG A 57 15.72 5.13 18.27
C ARG A 57 16.48 6.36 18.68
N ALA A 58 16.98 7.08 17.70
CA ALA A 58 17.72 8.31 17.91
C ALA A 58 17.18 9.43 17.00
N SER A 59 17.28 10.66 17.46
CA SER A 59 17.04 11.86 16.66
C SER A 59 18.32 12.23 15.93
N LEU A 60 18.18 12.69 14.70
CA LEU A 60 19.28 13.27 13.91
C LEU A 60 19.55 14.69 14.42
N GLU A 61 20.72 14.95 14.95
CA GLU A 61 21.14 16.28 15.39
C GLU A 61 21.86 17.03 14.29
N SER A 62 22.84 16.37 13.65
CA SER A 62 23.55 16.94 12.51
C SER A 62 24.13 15.87 11.61
N ILE A 63 24.44 16.25 10.38
CA ILE A 63 25.17 15.43 9.41
C ILE A 63 26.62 15.92 9.38
N GLU A 64 27.53 15.13 9.95
CA GLU A 64 28.96 15.48 9.99
C GLU A 64 29.61 15.34 8.60
N LYS A 65 29.20 14.28 7.86
CA LYS A 65 29.64 14.04 6.49
C LYS A 65 28.50 13.41 5.68
N PRO A 66 27.97 14.13 4.69
CA PRO A 66 26.90 13.58 3.85
C PRO A 66 27.44 12.48 2.93
N SER A 67 26.61 11.46 2.68
CA SER A 67 26.81 10.45 1.65
C SER A 67 26.73 11.08 0.26
N ARG A 68 27.44 10.48 -0.72
CA ARG A 68 27.28 10.85 -2.14
C ARG A 68 25.87 10.51 -2.70
N LYS A 69 25.15 9.63 -2.02
CA LYS A 69 23.77 9.22 -2.38
C LYS A 69 22.70 10.14 -1.78
N ARG A 70 23.10 11.10 -0.94
CA ARG A 70 22.21 12.04 -0.28
C ARG A 70 21.82 13.16 -1.24
N VAL A 71 20.53 13.50 -1.23
CA VAL A 71 19.96 14.67 -1.91
C VAL A 71 19.17 15.52 -0.93
N ASN A 72 18.89 16.76 -1.31
CA ASN A 72 17.89 17.57 -0.64
C ASN A 72 16.51 17.02 -0.94
N ALA A 73 15.65 16.92 0.07
CA ALA A 73 14.27 16.51 -0.13
C ALA A 73 13.53 17.52 -1.02
N LEU A 74 12.81 17.01 -2.02
CA LEU A 74 11.99 17.85 -2.91
C LEU A 74 10.74 18.39 -2.20
N CYS A 75 10.22 17.65 -1.22
CA CYS A 75 9.06 18.05 -0.43
C CYS A 75 9.49 18.88 0.78
N SER A 76 8.96 20.11 0.92
CA SER A 76 9.29 21.02 2.02
C SER A 76 8.96 20.50 3.42
N VAL A 77 8.04 19.54 3.52
CA VAL A 77 7.62 18.92 4.79
C VAL A 77 8.14 17.50 4.99
N ALA A 78 9.10 17.06 4.19
CA ALA A 78 9.67 15.70 4.26
C ALA A 78 10.23 15.35 5.66
N ALA A 79 10.75 16.34 6.37
CA ALA A 79 11.30 16.16 7.73
C ALA A 79 10.24 15.79 8.76
N TYR A 80 9.00 16.19 8.56
CA TYR A 80 7.91 16.07 9.53
C TYR A 80 6.83 15.07 9.11
N CYS A 81 6.54 15.00 7.80
CA CYS A 81 5.51 14.12 7.25
C CYS A 81 5.90 12.65 7.36
N GLY A 82 4.95 11.79 7.76
CA GLY A 82 5.15 10.33 7.90
C GLY A 82 5.19 9.56 6.58
N GLY A 83 4.88 10.18 5.43
CA GLY A 83 4.63 9.47 4.18
C GLY A 83 5.87 9.00 3.43
N CYS A 84 6.81 9.90 3.15
CA CYS A 84 7.91 9.68 2.21
C CYS A 84 9.25 9.54 2.93
N ALA A 85 9.62 8.32 3.30
CA ALA A 85 10.81 8.04 4.10
C ALA A 85 12.13 8.13 3.29
N LEU A 86 12.07 8.02 1.95
CA LEU A 86 13.25 7.97 1.07
C LEU A 86 13.56 9.29 0.36
N GLN A 87 12.94 10.40 0.76
CA GLN A 87 13.11 11.71 0.10
C GLN A 87 14.55 12.26 0.13
N TYR A 88 15.38 11.77 1.04
CA TYR A 88 16.79 12.19 1.18
C TYR A 88 17.76 11.28 0.42
N LEU A 89 17.28 10.18 -0.16
CA LEU A 89 18.05 9.26 -0.98
C LEU A 89 17.85 9.62 -2.46
N HIS A 90 18.93 9.58 -3.24
CA HIS A 90 18.85 9.81 -4.69
C HIS A 90 17.87 8.83 -5.34
N ALA A 91 17.04 9.31 -6.27
CA ALA A 91 15.96 8.51 -6.88
C ALA A 91 16.48 7.21 -7.53
N ASP A 92 17.65 7.26 -8.16
CA ASP A 92 18.29 6.10 -8.81
C ASP A 92 18.60 4.94 -7.84
N GLU A 93 18.67 5.22 -6.55
CA GLU A 93 18.95 4.21 -5.52
C GLU A 93 17.69 3.54 -4.96
N HIS A 94 16.49 4.13 -5.19
CA HIS A 94 15.25 3.63 -4.59
C HIS A 94 14.93 2.21 -5.02
N ALA A 95 15.01 1.92 -6.33
CA ALA A 95 14.73 0.60 -6.87
C ALA A 95 15.67 -0.47 -6.31
N ALA A 96 16.97 -0.15 -6.20
CA ALA A 96 17.97 -1.06 -5.67
C ALA A 96 17.74 -1.36 -4.18
N VAL A 97 17.50 -0.32 -3.37
CA VAL A 97 17.25 -0.48 -1.93
C VAL A 97 15.98 -1.31 -1.67
N LYS A 98 14.89 -1.01 -2.34
CA LYS A 98 13.62 -1.74 -2.17
C LYS A 98 13.71 -3.19 -2.68
N SER A 99 14.39 -3.40 -3.81
CA SER A 99 14.67 -4.75 -4.34
C SER A 99 15.48 -5.56 -3.34
N GLN A 100 16.50 -4.96 -2.71
CA GLN A 100 17.31 -5.63 -1.70
C GLN A 100 16.49 -6.05 -0.49
N TRP A 101 15.54 -5.22 -0.01
CA TRP A 101 14.65 -5.60 1.09
C TRP A 101 13.83 -6.85 0.77
N VAL A 102 13.29 -6.95 -0.45
CA VAL A 102 12.54 -8.12 -0.88
C VAL A 102 13.46 -9.34 -0.99
N TYR A 103 14.62 -9.18 -1.64
CA TYR A 103 15.61 -10.26 -1.77
C TYR A 103 16.02 -10.82 -0.41
N ASP A 104 16.38 -9.96 0.56
CA ASP A 104 16.82 -10.38 1.89
C ASP A 104 15.72 -11.11 2.65
N ALA A 105 14.47 -10.64 2.57
CA ALA A 105 13.34 -11.28 3.23
C ALA A 105 13.08 -12.70 2.72
N PHE A 106 13.32 -12.97 1.46
CA PHE A 106 13.09 -14.27 0.81
C PHE A 106 14.36 -15.12 0.66
N SER A 107 15.54 -14.60 1.04
CA SER A 107 16.85 -15.25 0.83
C SER A 107 16.93 -16.70 1.33
N LYS A 108 16.26 -17.01 2.45
CA LYS A 108 16.24 -18.36 3.05
C LYS A 108 15.44 -19.41 2.24
N VAL A 109 14.63 -18.96 1.29
CA VAL A 109 13.78 -19.85 0.47
C VAL A 109 14.18 -19.83 -1.00
N MET A 110 14.93 -18.84 -1.44
CA MET A 110 15.51 -18.77 -2.79
C MET A 110 16.47 -19.93 -3.03
N THR A 111 16.47 -20.43 -4.24
CA THR A 111 17.40 -21.43 -4.77
C THR A 111 18.06 -20.90 -6.05
N LYS A 112 19.05 -21.62 -6.57
CA LYS A 112 19.68 -21.28 -7.87
C LYS A 112 18.68 -21.27 -9.05
N ASP A 113 17.59 -22.01 -8.91
CA ASP A 113 16.56 -22.16 -9.95
C ASP A 113 15.43 -21.14 -9.79
N SER A 114 15.42 -20.36 -8.70
CA SER A 114 14.42 -19.31 -8.45
C SER A 114 14.72 -18.09 -9.34
N GLN A 115 13.76 -17.69 -10.17
CA GLN A 115 13.87 -16.48 -10.98
C GLN A 115 13.71 -15.24 -10.10
N TRP A 116 14.68 -14.34 -10.13
CA TRP A 116 14.62 -13.03 -9.48
C TRP A 116 14.27 -11.92 -10.45
N LEU A 117 13.22 -11.18 -10.17
CA LEU A 117 12.71 -10.05 -10.95
C LEU A 117 12.74 -8.78 -10.05
N PRO A 118 13.85 -8.03 -10.06
CA PRO A 118 13.95 -6.79 -9.26
C PRO A 118 13.04 -5.69 -9.80
N ILE A 119 12.90 -4.62 -9.01
CA ILE A 119 12.19 -3.42 -9.45
C ILE A 119 12.97 -2.79 -10.61
N GLN A 120 12.27 -2.51 -11.69
CA GLN A 120 12.82 -1.67 -12.76
C GLN A 120 12.83 -0.22 -12.30
N GLN A 121 13.88 0.50 -12.66
CA GLN A 121 13.94 1.94 -12.44
C GLN A 121 12.85 2.63 -13.26
N MET A 122 12.12 3.53 -12.63
CA MET A 122 11.03 4.28 -13.25
C MET A 122 11.39 5.76 -13.27
N ASP A 123 10.81 6.48 -14.22
CA ASP A 123 10.85 7.95 -14.23
C ASP A 123 9.95 8.47 -13.09
N MET A 124 10.56 9.12 -12.11
CA MET A 124 9.85 9.60 -10.93
C MET A 124 8.98 10.84 -11.21
N ASP A 125 9.13 11.46 -12.38
CA ASP A 125 8.28 12.58 -12.83
C ASP A 125 7.01 12.06 -13.53
N ASP A 126 6.89 10.75 -13.78
CA ASP A 126 5.68 10.14 -14.34
C ASP A 126 4.56 10.13 -13.30
N GLU A 127 3.53 10.95 -13.51
CA GLU A 127 2.35 11.04 -12.64
C GLU A 127 1.57 9.72 -12.52
N SER A 128 1.71 8.78 -13.46
CA SER A 128 1.10 7.45 -13.37
C SER A 128 1.63 6.64 -12.19
N LEU A 129 2.81 7.01 -11.66
CA LEU A 129 3.44 6.42 -10.47
C LEU A 129 2.94 7.05 -9.17
N HIS A 130 2.10 8.08 -9.23
CA HIS A 130 1.58 8.74 -8.05
C HIS A 130 0.41 7.98 -7.44
N ARG A 131 0.20 8.22 -6.14
CA ARG A 131 -0.92 7.62 -5.40
C ARG A 131 -2.24 8.18 -5.90
N ARG A 132 -3.16 7.28 -6.19
CA ARG A 132 -4.55 7.56 -6.56
C ARG A 132 -5.55 7.25 -5.44
N ARG A 133 -5.08 6.74 -4.29
CA ARG A 133 -5.87 6.42 -3.10
C ARG A 133 -5.14 6.86 -1.84
N LEU A 134 -5.84 7.60 -1.00
CA LEU A 134 -5.27 8.14 0.24
C LEU A 134 -6.33 8.52 1.26
N ARG A 135 -5.88 8.86 2.46
CA ARG A 135 -6.69 9.50 3.51
C ARG A 135 -5.96 10.73 4.00
N TRP A 136 -6.63 11.88 3.90
CA TRP A 136 -6.21 13.11 4.58
C TRP A 136 -6.84 13.15 5.96
N HIS A 137 -6.14 13.71 6.93
CA HIS A 137 -6.66 14.00 8.25
C HIS A 137 -6.94 15.47 8.39
N VAL A 138 -8.01 15.80 9.12
CA VAL A 138 -8.37 17.19 9.43
C VAL A 138 -7.69 17.57 10.73
N GLY A 139 -7.12 18.76 10.77
CA GLY A 139 -6.46 19.35 11.93
C GLY A 139 -6.49 20.86 11.88
N CYS A 140 -5.73 21.48 12.78
CA CYS A 140 -5.53 22.93 12.78
C CYS A 140 -4.03 23.25 12.77
N ASN A 141 -3.66 24.28 12.04
CA ASN A 141 -2.31 24.82 12.07
C ASN A 141 -2.12 25.72 13.33
N GLN A 142 -0.91 26.25 13.51
CA GLN A 142 -0.57 27.15 14.62
C GLN A 142 -1.43 28.43 14.68
N HIS A 143 -2.06 28.81 13.60
CA HIS A 143 -3.00 29.95 13.50
C HIS A 143 -4.46 29.55 13.71
N LYS A 144 -4.72 28.34 14.20
CA LYS A 144 -6.05 27.73 14.40
C LYS A 144 -6.90 27.63 13.11
N GLN A 145 -6.27 27.69 11.95
CA GLN A 145 -6.95 27.48 10.68
C GLN A 145 -7.02 25.98 10.38
N VAL A 146 -8.17 25.55 9.86
CA VAL A 146 -8.37 24.16 9.44
C VAL A 146 -7.40 23.79 8.33
N ILE A 147 -6.75 22.63 8.49
CA ILE A 147 -5.86 22.04 7.51
C ILE A 147 -6.30 20.62 7.16
N LEU A 148 -6.05 20.24 5.92
CA LEU A 148 -6.26 18.89 5.40
C LEU A 148 -4.91 18.34 4.97
N GLY A 149 -4.35 17.43 5.75
CA GLY A 149 -2.97 16.98 5.60
C GLY A 149 -2.75 15.50 5.97
N PHE A 150 -1.49 15.16 6.16
CA PHE A 150 -1.08 13.81 6.51
C PHE A 150 -0.55 13.75 7.95
N ARG A 151 -0.56 12.57 8.56
CA ARG A 151 0.04 12.41 9.88
C ARG A 151 1.54 12.60 9.84
N GLY A 152 2.05 13.27 10.85
CA GLY A 152 3.48 13.38 11.11
C GLY A 152 4.12 12.01 11.39
N TYR A 153 5.43 11.95 11.24
CA TYR A 153 6.18 10.71 11.53
C TYR A 153 6.07 10.36 13.01
N GLN A 154 5.50 9.19 13.31
CA GLN A 154 5.25 8.69 14.67
C GLN A 154 4.53 9.71 15.58
N SER A 155 3.76 10.61 14.99
CA SER A 155 3.00 11.66 15.66
C SER A 155 1.54 11.61 15.25
N HIS A 156 0.68 12.20 16.07
CA HIS A 156 -0.72 12.47 15.73
C HIS A 156 -0.90 13.85 15.09
N ASP A 157 0.16 14.65 15.01
CA ASP A 157 0.12 15.96 14.37
C ASP A 157 -0.21 15.84 12.91
N ILE A 158 -0.96 16.81 12.40
CA ILE A 158 -1.30 16.88 10.98
C ILE A 158 -0.35 17.83 10.29
N VAL A 159 0.32 17.34 9.26
CA VAL A 159 1.29 18.08 8.47
C VAL A 159 0.62 18.52 7.18
N GLU A 160 0.51 19.85 7.00
CA GLU A 160 0.04 20.47 5.77
C GLU A 160 1.21 20.62 4.81
N ALA A 161 1.10 20.06 3.61
CA ALA A 161 2.03 20.32 2.50
C ALA A 161 1.38 21.31 1.51
N GLU A 162 2.15 22.25 1.02
CA GLU A 162 1.68 23.14 -0.06
C GLU A 162 1.32 22.34 -1.31
N ARG A 163 2.18 21.41 -1.69
CA ARG A 163 1.96 20.40 -2.73
C ARG A 163 2.44 19.05 -2.23
N CYS A 164 1.65 18.00 -2.45
CA CYS A 164 2.08 16.63 -2.17
C CYS A 164 2.53 15.95 -3.47
N MET A 165 3.81 15.64 -3.57
CA MET A 165 4.42 15.00 -4.74
C MET A 165 4.13 13.50 -4.85
N ALA A 166 3.56 12.89 -3.82
CA ALA A 166 3.31 11.45 -3.78
C ALA A 166 1.89 11.08 -4.26
N ILE A 167 1.04 12.08 -4.59
CA ILE A 167 -0.34 11.88 -5.04
C ILE A 167 -0.53 12.50 -6.42
N THR A 168 -1.57 12.06 -7.13
CA THR A 168 -1.92 12.66 -8.42
C THR A 168 -2.23 14.15 -8.28
N SER A 169 -1.99 14.91 -9.33
CA SER A 169 -2.25 16.37 -9.35
C SER A 169 -3.71 16.70 -9.06
N GLU A 170 -4.64 15.89 -9.59
CA GLU A 170 -6.08 16.05 -9.36
C GLU A 170 -6.43 15.89 -7.88
N LEU A 171 -5.86 14.90 -7.20
CA LEU A 171 -6.11 14.71 -5.77
C LEU A 171 -5.53 15.86 -4.93
N ASP A 172 -4.38 16.45 -5.31
CA ASP A 172 -3.83 17.60 -4.58
C ASP A 172 -4.66 18.87 -4.80
N VAL A 173 -5.19 19.07 -6.00
CA VAL A 173 -6.14 20.16 -6.28
C VAL A 173 -7.44 19.96 -5.49
N LEU A 174 -8.01 18.75 -5.50
CA LEU A 174 -9.20 18.42 -4.72
C LEU A 174 -9.00 18.68 -3.21
N ARG A 175 -7.83 18.28 -2.67
CA ARG A 175 -7.47 18.56 -1.26
C ARG A 175 -7.56 20.04 -0.93
N LYS A 176 -7.00 20.90 -1.79
CA LYS A 176 -7.01 22.36 -1.61
C LYS A 176 -8.42 22.93 -1.66
N SER A 177 -9.25 22.49 -2.60
CA SER A 177 -10.65 22.91 -2.73
C SER A 177 -11.47 22.50 -1.50
N LEU A 178 -11.31 21.25 -1.03
CA LEU A 178 -11.96 20.76 0.19
C LEU A 178 -11.51 21.53 1.43
N GLN A 179 -10.22 21.82 1.54
CA GLN A 179 -9.68 22.60 2.66
C GLN A 179 -10.26 24.02 2.71
N LEU A 180 -10.44 24.66 1.56
CA LEU A 180 -11.10 25.97 1.50
C LEU A 180 -12.56 25.88 1.94
N ALA A 181 -13.31 24.89 1.48
CA ALA A 181 -14.70 24.67 1.89
C ALA A 181 -14.83 24.40 3.41
N LEU A 182 -13.92 23.60 3.98
CA LEU A 182 -13.84 23.35 5.43
C LEU A 182 -13.51 24.62 6.22
N ARG A 183 -12.59 25.46 5.74
CA ARG A 183 -12.24 26.76 6.36
C ARG A 183 -13.40 27.77 6.32
N GLY A 184 -14.17 27.74 5.24
CA GLY A 184 -15.34 28.60 5.06
C GLY A 184 -16.58 28.14 5.84
N GLY A 185 -16.54 27.01 6.54
CA GLY A 185 -17.68 26.45 7.25
C GLY A 185 -18.79 25.88 6.35
N ALA A 186 -18.51 25.74 5.03
CA ALA A 186 -19.45 25.16 4.09
C ALA A 186 -19.65 23.64 4.30
N ILE A 187 -18.69 22.98 4.95
CA ILE A 187 -18.70 21.55 5.24
C ILE A 187 -18.49 21.37 6.75
N ASP A 188 -19.30 20.51 7.38
CA ASP A 188 -19.03 20.05 8.74
C ASP A 188 -17.65 19.37 8.83
N LEU A 189 -16.92 19.62 9.92
CA LEU A 189 -15.56 19.11 10.07
C LEU A 189 -15.53 17.58 10.27
N PRO A 190 -15.08 16.78 9.27
CA PRO A 190 -14.83 15.36 9.46
C PRO A 190 -13.52 15.13 10.23
N GLU A 191 -13.28 13.95 10.74
CA GLU A 191 -11.96 13.56 11.26
C GLU A 191 -10.95 13.34 10.15
N SER A 192 -11.42 12.76 9.06
CA SER A 192 -10.62 12.46 7.90
C SER A 192 -11.45 12.47 6.62
N VAL A 193 -10.75 12.60 5.51
CA VAL A 193 -11.31 12.49 4.17
C VAL A 193 -10.56 11.40 3.42
N TYR A 194 -11.27 10.32 3.07
CA TYR A 194 -10.74 9.29 2.18
C TYR A 194 -11.09 9.65 0.75
N ALA A 195 -10.13 9.53 -0.15
CA ALA A 195 -10.34 9.77 -1.58
C ALA A 195 -9.68 8.65 -2.41
N VAL A 196 -10.40 8.23 -3.45
CA VAL A 196 -9.90 7.29 -4.45
C VAL A 196 -10.26 7.77 -5.84
N GLN A 197 -9.22 7.91 -6.68
CA GLN A 197 -9.32 8.22 -8.10
C GLN A 197 -9.37 6.93 -8.89
N LEU A 198 -10.37 6.80 -9.73
CA LEU A 198 -10.60 5.69 -10.65
C LEU A 198 -10.43 6.18 -12.10
N SER A 199 -10.65 5.32 -13.08
CA SER A 199 -10.42 5.68 -14.49
C SER A 199 -11.39 6.75 -15.01
N ASP A 200 -12.59 6.86 -14.46
CA ASP A 200 -13.67 7.73 -14.94
C ASP A 200 -14.27 8.66 -13.88
N GLY A 201 -13.74 8.66 -12.65
CA GLY A 201 -14.19 9.55 -11.59
C GLY A 201 -13.52 9.29 -10.25
N MET A 202 -13.98 9.98 -9.20
CA MET A 202 -13.46 9.84 -7.85
C MET A 202 -14.56 9.65 -6.82
N HIS A 203 -14.34 8.74 -5.87
CA HIS A 203 -15.09 8.72 -4.63
C HIS A 203 -14.37 9.51 -3.55
N VAL A 204 -15.13 10.34 -2.84
CA VAL A 204 -14.66 11.16 -1.73
C VAL A 204 -15.53 10.87 -0.52
N VAL A 205 -14.96 10.31 0.54
CA VAL A 205 -15.68 9.91 1.74
C VAL A 205 -15.28 10.81 2.91
N LEU A 206 -16.22 11.57 3.42
CA LEU A 206 -16.07 12.36 4.63
C LEU A 206 -16.34 11.44 5.84
N GLU A 207 -15.34 11.23 6.70
CA GLU A 207 -15.41 10.28 7.81
C GLU A 207 -15.59 11.02 9.15
N TYR A 208 -16.64 10.66 9.89
CA TYR A 208 -17.02 11.29 11.16
C TYR A 208 -17.09 10.25 12.28
N THR A 209 -16.59 10.58 13.48
CA THR A 209 -16.83 9.77 14.69
C THR A 209 -18.21 10.01 15.28
N GLY A 210 -18.75 11.20 15.10
CA GLY A 210 -20.12 11.60 15.46
C GLY A 210 -21.12 11.29 14.36
N LYS A 211 -22.33 11.89 14.49
CA LYS A 211 -23.33 11.93 13.43
C LYS A 211 -23.00 13.09 12.49
N CYS A 212 -22.91 12.81 11.21
CA CYS A 212 -22.84 13.85 10.19
C CYS A 212 -24.25 14.45 9.97
N MET A 213 -24.35 15.77 10.09
CA MET A 213 -25.62 16.47 9.91
C MET A 213 -25.87 16.88 8.46
N MET A 214 -24.86 16.74 7.59
CA MET A 214 -25.00 17.07 6.16
C MET A 214 -25.86 16.02 5.44
N GLU A 215 -26.85 16.51 4.70
CA GLU A 215 -27.68 15.67 3.81
C GLU A 215 -27.22 15.77 2.35
N VAL A 216 -26.64 16.90 1.98
CA VAL A 216 -26.17 17.20 0.63
C VAL A 216 -24.80 17.87 0.70
N MET A 217 -23.89 17.48 -0.19
CA MET A 217 -22.60 18.14 -0.33
C MET A 217 -22.82 19.53 -0.96
N PRO A 218 -22.31 20.62 -0.35
CA PRO A 218 -22.36 21.93 -0.96
C PRO A 218 -21.54 21.96 -2.26
N ASP A 219 -21.89 22.87 -3.16
CA ASP A 219 -21.10 23.09 -4.36
C ASP A 219 -19.72 23.65 -3.97
N ILE A 220 -18.69 22.88 -4.28
CA ILE A 220 -17.30 23.31 -4.11
C ILE A 220 -16.69 23.56 -5.47
N SER A 221 -15.98 24.69 -5.61
CA SER A 221 -15.27 25.01 -6.83
C SER A 221 -14.25 23.92 -7.15
N TRP A 222 -14.59 23.08 -8.10
CA TRP A 222 -13.79 21.96 -8.58
C TRP A 222 -13.87 21.90 -10.12
N GLN A 223 -12.72 21.84 -10.75
CA GLN A 223 -12.59 21.62 -12.20
C GLN A 223 -11.73 20.38 -12.41
N GLY A 224 -12.34 19.26 -12.71
CA GLY A 224 -11.66 17.99 -12.87
C GLY A 224 -12.61 16.85 -13.16
N MET A 225 -12.23 15.64 -12.77
CA MET A 225 -13.04 14.42 -12.96
C MET A 225 -14.35 14.51 -12.17
N SER A 226 -15.35 13.74 -12.60
CA SER A 226 -16.62 13.58 -11.86
C SER A 226 -16.38 13.11 -10.42
N LEU A 227 -17.09 13.70 -9.47
CA LEU A 227 -16.99 13.38 -8.05
C LEU A 227 -18.28 12.78 -7.51
N GLN A 228 -18.16 11.75 -6.69
CA GLN A 228 -19.23 11.23 -5.85
C GLN A 228 -18.81 11.37 -4.38
N TYR A 229 -19.56 12.20 -3.66
CA TYR A 229 -19.34 12.41 -2.24
C TYR A 229 -20.14 11.45 -1.38
N TRP A 230 -19.55 11.04 -0.31
CA TRP A 230 -20.11 10.11 0.68
C TRP A 230 -19.86 10.64 2.08
N CYS A 231 -20.76 10.32 2.99
CA CYS A 231 -20.55 10.46 4.43
C CYS A 231 -20.44 9.07 5.04
N SER A 232 -19.42 8.87 5.88
CA SER A 232 -19.28 7.69 6.72
C SER A 232 -19.33 8.11 8.19
N ASP A 233 -20.33 7.63 8.93
CA ASP A 233 -20.53 7.92 10.35
C ASP A 233 -21.10 6.69 11.08
N LYS A 234 -21.57 6.85 12.33
CA LYS A 234 -22.18 5.76 13.11
C LYS A 234 -23.44 5.14 12.47
N GLN A 235 -24.06 5.81 11.51
CA GLN A 235 -25.22 5.32 10.78
C GLN A 235 -24.82 4.53 9.52
N GLY A 236 -23.53 4.52 9.21
CA GLY A 236 -22.96 3.84 8.03
C GLY A 236 -22.60 4.80 6.90
N LEU A 237 -22.30 4.21 5.77
CA LEU A 237 -21.89 4.91 4.55
C LEU A 237 -23.11 5.31 3.72
N ARG A 238 -23.24 6.60 3.37
CA ARG A 238 -24.35 7.12 2.54
C ARG A 238 -23.87 8.20 1.56
N PRO A 239 -24.50 8.31 0.36
CA PRO A 239 -24.16 9.36 -0.60
C PRO A 239 -24.65 10.75 -0.12
N LEU A 240 -23.86 11.78 -0.44
CA LEU A 240 -24.17 13.19 -0.17
C LEU A 240 -24.63 13.97 -1.40
N ASN A 241 -24.57 13.39 -2.59
CA ASN A 241 -25.08 13.98 -3.81
C ASN A 241 -25.86 12.96 -4.64
N LYS A 242 -26.84 13.44 -5.41
CA LYS A 242 -27.70 12.65 -6.29
C LYS A 242 -27.76 13.29 -7.69
N PRO A 243 -27.84 12.47 -8.75
CA PRO A 243 -27.85 11.02 -8.76
C PRO A 243 -26.55 10.44 -8.25
N VAL A 244 -26.58 9.17 -7.77
CA VAL A 244 -25.36 8.46 -7.35
C VAL A 244 -24.62 8.01 -8.60
N HIS A 245 -23.39 8.49 -8.76
CA HIS A 245 -22.50 8.07 -9.83
C HIS A 245 -21.74 6.79 -9.43
N GLN A 246 -21.69 5.84 -10.36
CA GLN A 246 -20.85 4.65 -10.26
C GLN A 246 -19.61 4.87 -11.09
N PHE A 247 -18.44 4.68 -10.49
CA PHE A 247 -17.19 4.79 -11.18
C PHE A 247 -16.52 3.44 -11.35
N SER A 248 -15.71 3.34 -12.40
CA SER A 248 -15.02 2.12 -12.77
C SER A 248 -13.52 2.31 -12.84
N ASP A 249 -12.80 1.21 -12.61
CA ASP A 249 -11.39 1.10 -12.92
C ASP A 249 -11.18 0.19 -14.12
N LYS A 250 -10.15 0.49 -14.92
CA LYS A 250 -9.75 -0.34 -16.05
C LYS A 250 -8.69 -1.34 -15.62
N LEU A 251 -9.02 -2.61 -15.75
CA LEU A 251 -8.13 -3.72 -15.41
C LEU A 251 -7.69 -4.47 -16.68
N PRO A 252 -6.40 -4.77 -16.86
CA PRO A 252 -5.89 -5.47 -18.04
C PRO A 252 -6.34 -6.93 -18.03
N THR A 253 -6.57 -7.47 -19.23
CA THR A 253 -6.79 -8.90 -19.47
C THR A 253 -5.83 -9.40 -20.53
N ARG A 254 -5.99 -10.62 -21.00
CA ARG A 254 -5.20 -11.16 -22.14
C ARG A 254 -5.59 -10.58 -23.50
N SER A 255 -6.74 -9.94 -23.61
CA SER A 255 -7.24 -9.32 -24.84
C SER A 255 -7.33 -7.81 -24.73
N GLU A 256 -8.30 -7.32 -24.01
CA GLU A 256 -8.59 -5.91 -23.82
C GLU A 256 -8.94 -5.62 -22.37
N ASP A 257 -8.80 -4.37 -21.95
CA ASP A 257 -9.12 -3.96 -20.59
C ASP A 257 -10.62 -4.12 -20.29
N ILE A 258 -10.92 -4.60 -19.08
CA ILE A 258 -12.28 -4.62 -18.56
C ILE A 258 -12.52 -3.43 -17.65
N ALA A 259 -13.72 -2.84 -17.72
CA ALA A 259 -14.15 -1.84 -16.73
C ALA A 259 -14.81 -2.54 -15.55
N VAL A 260 -14.29 -2.32 -14.34
CA VAL A 260 -14.77 -2.92 -13.09
C VAL A 260 -15.31 -1.82 -12.20
N TYR A 261 -16.60 -1.85 -11.83
CA TYR A 261 -17.17 -0.90 -10.88
C TYR A 261 -16.56 -1.10 -9.49
N ILE A 262 -16.24 0.02 -8.85
CA ILE A 262 -15.62 0.08 -7.53
C ILE A 262 -16.48 0.94 -6.63
N GLY A 263 -16.77 0.45 -5.44
CA GLY A 263 -17.47 1.22 -4.40
C GLY A 263 -16.54 2.15 -3.60
N PRO A 264 -17.13 3.08 -2.83
CA PRO A 264 -16.35 4.06 -2.06
C PRO A 264 -15.55 3.46 -0.91
N ASP A 265 -15.89 2.28 -0.43
CA ASP A 265 -15.25 1.53 0.66
C ASP A 265 -14.47 0.31 0.18
N ASP A 266 -14.48 0.04 -1.14
CA ASP A 266 -13.69 -1.04 -1.69
C ASP A 266 -12.19 -0.72 -1.67
N PHE A 267 -11.40 -1.78 -1.48
CA PHE A 267 -9.95 -1.64 -1.59
C PHE A 267 -9.52 -1.51 -3.06
N VAL A 268 -8.72 -0.49 -3.33
CA VAL A 268 -8.09 -0.26 -4.64
C VAL A 268 -6.59 -0.15 -4.41
N GLN A 269 -5.78 -0.72 -5.31
CA GLN A 269 -4.32 -0.53 -5.25
C GLN A 269 -3.96 0.94 -5.36
N GLY A 270 -3.02 1.37 -4.50
CA GLY A 270 -2.69 2.77 -4.30
C GLY A 270 -2.12 3.49 -5.53
N GLN A 271 -1.71 2.77 -6.57
CA GLN A 271 -1.14 3.28 -7.80
C GLN A 271 -1.68 2.49 -9.00
N GLY A 272 -2.11 3.19 -10.05
CA GLY A 272 -2.75 2.57 -11.22
C GLY A 272 -1.78 1.75 -12.08
N HIS A 273 -0.63 2.32 -12.42
CA HIS A 273 0.39 1.64 -13.22
C HIS A 273 0.90 0.36 -12.54
N GLY A 274 1.27 0.44 -11.26
CA GLY A 274 1.73 -0.74 -10.51
C GLY A 274 0.66 -1.81 -10.36
N ASN A 275 -0.62 -1.42 -10.21
CA ASN A 275 -1.73 -2.39 -10.24
C ASN A 275 -1.80 -3.14 -11.57
N ARG A 276 -1.66 -2.42 -12.69
CA ARG A 276 -1.61 -3.03 -14.02
C ARG A 276 -0.46 -4.05 -14.13
N VAL A 277 0.76 -3.66 -13.75
CA VAL A 277 1.95 -4.54 -13.76
C VAL A 277 1.74 -5.77 -12.89
N MET A 278 1.08 -5.61 -11.72
CA MET A 278 0.74 -6.72 -10.83
C MET A 278 -0.23 -7.70 -11.50
N ILE A 279 -1.31 -7.20 -12.10
CA ILE A 279 -2.32 -8.01 -12.79
C ILE A 279 -1.70 -8.73 -13.99
N GLU A 280 -0.91 -8.05 -14.81
CA GLU A 280 -0.21 -8.64 -15.96
C GLU A 280 0.73 -9.77 -15.52
N GLN A 281 1.42 -9.60 -14.39
CA GLN A 281 2.25 -10.67 -13.84
C GLN A 281 1.44 -11.87 -13.35
N VAL A 282 0.28 -11.64 -12.70
CA VAL A 282 -0.62 -12.71 -12.28
C VAL A 282 -1.16 -13.45 -13.52
N LEU A 283 -1.57 -12.74 -14.56
CA LEU A 283 -2.01 -13.33 -15.83
C LEU A 283 -0.93 -14.20 -16.48
N ALA A 284 0.33 -13.72 -16.50
CA ALA A 284 1.47 -14.46 -17.05
C ALA A 284 1.75 -15.75 -16.25
N TRP A 285 1.77 -15.68 -14.93
CA TRP A 285 2.01 -16.87 -14.08
C TRP A 285 0.83 -17.85 -14.08
N SER A 286 -0.36 -17.40 -14.49
CA SER A 286 -1.57 -18.21 -14.61
C SER A 286 -1.77 -18.83 -15.97
N GLU A 287 -0.74 -18.83 -16.84
CA GLU A 287 -0.84 -19.45 -18.15
C GLU A 287 -1.16 -20.95 -18.06
N GLY A 288 -2.14 -21.39 -18.88
CA GLY A 288 -2.62 -22.77 -18.92
C GLY A 288 -3.56 -23.18 -17.77
N ALA A 289 -3.79 -22.31 -16.78
CA ALA A 289 -4.74 -22.57 -15.68
C ALA A 289 -6.19 -22.48 -16.18
N LYS A 290 -7.05 -23.33 -15.62
CA LYS A 290 -8.50 -23.34 -15.89
C LYS A 290 -9.32 -22.96 -14.66
N TYR A 291 -8.83 -23.29 -13.45
CA TYR A 291 -9.52 -23.02 -12.18
C TYR A 291 -8.60 -22.26 -11.22
N VAL A 292 -9.07 -21.12 -10.77
CA VAL A 292 -8.36 -20.21 -9.87
C VAL A 292 -9.18 -20.02 -8.60
N VAL A 293 -8.51 -20.13 -7.47
CA VAL A 293 -9.05 -19.72 -6.16
C VAL A 293 -8.32 -18.45 -5.72
N ASP A 294 -9.09 -17.41 -5.36
CA ASP A 294 -8.58 -16.11 -4.90
C ASP A 294 -8.97 -15.88 -3.43
N LEU A 295 -8.00 -15.98 -2.54
CA LEU A 295 -8.21 -15.75 -1.10
C LEU A 295 -7.76 -14.33 -0.72
N PHE A 296 -8.61 -13.63 0.05
CA PHE A 296 -8.56 -12.18 0.30
C PHE A 296 -8.85 -11.37 -0.98
N SER A 297 -9.86 -11.80 -1.73
CA SER A 297 -10.12 -11.31 -3.09
C SER A 297 -10.54 -9.85 -3.19
N GLY A 298 -10.98 -9.21 -2.08
CA GLY A 298 -11.56 -7.88 -2.13
C GLY A 298 -12.71 -7.81 -3.15
N ALA A 299 -12.75 -6.77 -3.95
CA ALA A 299 -13.70 -6.60 -5.06
C ALA A 299 -13.27 -7.33 -6.36
N GLY A 300 -12.30 -8.25 -6.28
CA GLY A 300 -11.85 -9.07 -7.42
C GLY A 300 -10.76 -8.44 -8.29
N ASN A 301 -9.98 -7.51 -7.75
CA ASN A 301 -8.95 -6.77 -8.50
C ASN A 301 -8.00 -7.67 -9.30
N LEU A 302 -7.51 -8.75 -8.71
CA LEU A 302 -6.57 -9.66 -9.38
C LEU A 302 -7.26 -10.80 -10.12
N SER A 303 -8.46 -11.21 -9.70
CA SER A 303 -9.12 -12.41 -10.21
C SER A 303 -10.21 -12.16 -11.26
N LEU A 304 -10.88 -11.01 -11.29
CA LEU A 304 -11.78 -10.66 -12.40
C LEU A 304 -11.08 -10.64 -13.77
N PRO A 305 -9.82 -10.10 -13.89
CA PRO A 305 -9.04 -10.22 -15.12
C PRO A 305 -8.76 -11.66 -15.57
N LEU A 306 -8.54 -12.58 -14.62
CA LEU A 306 -8.34 -14.00 -14.89
C LEU A 306 -9.63 -14.64 -15.43
N ALA A 307 -10.77 -14.32 -14.80
CA ALA A 307 -12.06 -14.79 -15.26
C ALA A 307 -12.42 -14.24 -16.65
N ALA A 308 -12.14 -12.97 -16.94
CA ALA A 308 -12.31 -12.37 -18.25
C ALA A 308 -11.38 -12.98 -19.31
N SER A 309 -10.26 -13.56 -18.88
CA SER A 309 -9.33 -14.32 -19.71
C SER A 309 -9.71 -15.81 -19.86
N GLY A 310 -10.92 -16.21 -19.44
CA GLY A 310 -11.51 -17.54 -19.66
C GLY A 310 -11.29 -18.56 -18.54
N MET A 311 -10.74 -18.18 -17.39
CA MET A 311 -10.56 -19.07 -16.24
C MET A 311 -11.82 -19.06 -15.35
N GLN A 312 -12.15 -20.19 -14.73
CA GLN A 312 -13.15 -20.24 -13.67
C GLN A 312 -12.53 -19.69 -12.37
N VAL A 313 -13.22 -18.79 -11.69
CA VAL A 313 -12.73 -18.16 -10.47
C VAL A 313 -13.68 -18.40 -9.31
N LEU A 314 -13.13 -18.83 -8.17
CA LEU A 314 -13.80 -18.81 -6.87
C LEU A 314 -13.04 -17.89 -5.92
N GLY A 315 -13.65 -16.78 -5.51
CA GLY A 315 -13.08 -15.82 -4.58
C GLY A 315 -13.62 -15.97 -3.15
N ALA A 316 -12.82 -15.61 -2.17
CA ALA A 316 -13.20 -15.53 -0.76
C ALA A 316 -12.72 -14.23 -0.12
N GLU A 317 -13.63 -13.51 0.52
CA GLU A 317 -13.39 -12.21 1.16
C GLU A 317 -14.26 -12.08 2.42
N VAL A 318 -13.76 -11.41 3.46
CA VAL A 318 -14.50 -11.20 4.70
C VAL A 318 -15.53 -10.06 4.58
N ASN A 319 -15.25 -9.06 3.75
CA ASN A 319 -16.12 -7.91 3.55
C ASN A 319 -17.26 -8.27 2.59
N ASP A 320 -18.48 -8.35 3.11
CA ASP A 320 -19.70 -8.66 2.34
C ASP A 320 -19.97 -7.60 1.23
N GLY A 321 -19.67 -6.32 1.47
CA GLY A 321 -19.77 -5.26 0.46
C GLY A 321 -18.93 -5.56 -0.78
N SER A 322 -17.64 -5.86 -0.58
CA SER A 322 -16.71 -6.20 -1.65
C SER A 322 -17.10 -7.49 -2.37
N VAL A 323 -17.60 -8.50 -1.65
CA VAL A 323 -18.15 -9.73 -2.26
C VAL A 323 -19.33 -9.42 -3.19
N ARG A 324 -20.26 -8.55 -2.76
CA ARG A 324 -21.39 -8.12 -3.60
C ARG A 324 -20.93 -7.38 -4.85
N VAL A 325 -19.97 -6.46 -4.72
CA VAL A 325 -19.40 -5.70 -5.83
C VAL A 325 -18.69 -6.63 -6.83
N ALA A 326 -17.89 -7.57 -6.36
CA ALA A 326 -17.20 -8.55 -7.19
C ALA A 326 -18.20 -9.42 -8.00
N ASN A 327 -19.23 -9.95 -7.34
CA ASN A 327 -20.28 -10.74 -8.00
C ASN A 327 -21.12 -9.91 -9.00
N ALA A 328 -21.42 -8.64 -8.68
CA ALA A 328 -22.13 -7.74 -9.60
C ALA A 328 -21.30 -7.47 -10.87
N ASN A 329 -19.99 -7.25 -10.72
CA ASN A 329 -19.07 -7.09 -11.84
C ASN A 329 -18.98 -8.39 -12.68
N ALA A 330 -18.81 -9.54 -12.06
CA ALA A 330 -18.76 -10.82 -12.74
C ALA A 330 -20.03 -11.07 -13.57
N LYS A 331 -21.20 -10.81 -12.99
CA LYS A 331 -22.50 -10.93 -13.67
C LYS A 331 -22.62 -9.96 -14.85
N ARG A 332 -22.26 -8.68 -14.65
CA ARG A 332 -22.33 -7.64 -15.68
C ARG A 332 -21.41 -7.95 -16.87
N LEU A 333 -20.21 -8.41 -16.58
CA LEU A 333 -19.19 -8.78 -17.57
C LEU A 333 -19.45 -10.16 -18.17
N LYS A 334 -20.41 -10.93 -17.65
CA LYS A 334 -20.72 -12.31 -18.08
C LYS A 334 -19.51 -13.24 -18.03
N ILE A 335 -18.68 -13.10 -17.00
CA ILE A 335 -17.44 -13.90 -16.81
C ILE A 335 -17.64 -14.96 -15.72
N PRO A 336 -16.93 -16.10 -15.77
CA PRO A 336 -17.15 -17.24 -14.87
C PRO A 336 -16.42 -17.05 -13.52
N ALA A 337 -16.88 -16.09 -12.72
CA ALA A 337 -16.37 -15.83 -11.39
C ALA A 337 -17.52 -15.82 -10.35
N ILE A 338 -17.26 -16.40 -9.19
CA ILE A 338 -18.15 -16.41 -8.04
C ILE A 338 -17.33 -16.03 -6.81
N TYR A 339 -17.87 -15.14 -5.98
CA TYR A 339 -17.24 -14.70 -4.74
C TYR A 339 -18.15 -15.00 -3.55
N GLN A 340 -17.56 -15.49 -2.47
CA GLN A 340 -18.28 -15.82 -1.24
C GLN A 340 -17.64 -15.15 -0.02
N GLN A 341 -18.47 -14.86 0.98
CA GLN A 341 -17.97 -14.30 2.24
C GLN A 341 -17.29 -15.41 3.08
N ALA A 342 -16.05 -15.16 3.52
CA ALA A 342 -15.34 -16.04 4.43
C ALA A 342 -14.31 -15.27 5.28
N ASP A 343 -14.29 -15.55 6.58
CA ASP A 343 -13.21 -15.07 7.47
C ASP A 343 -12.01 -16.02 7.43
N LEU A 344 -11.05 -15.72 6.57
CA LEU A 344 -9.84 -16.53 6.35
C LEU A 344 -8.87 -16.50 7.55
N PHE A 345 -9.02 -15.58 8.49
CA PHE A 345 -8.29 -15.58 9.77
C PHE A 345 -9.02 -16.32 10.87
N GLY A 346 -10.34 -16.42 10.78
CA GLY A 346 -11.20 -17.19 11.66
C GLY A 346 -11.27 -18.67 11.28
N HIS A 347 -12.38 -19.31 11.62
CA HIS A 347 -12.66 -20.68 11.22
C HIS A 347 -13.47 -20.67 9.91
N PHE A 348 -12.98 -21.34 8.86
CA PHE A 348 -13.70 -21.43 7.58
C PHE A 348 -13.56 -22.85 7.01
N ASP A 349 -14.54 -23.25 6.20
CA ASP A 349 -14.47 -24.50 5.45
C ASP A 349 -13.50 -24.36 4.27
N VAL A 350 -12.49 -25.23 4.20
CA VAL A 350 -11.51 -25.26 3.11
C VAL A 350 -11.97 -26.08 1.90
N SER A 351 -13.03 -26.89 2.06
CA SER A 351 -13.45 -27.84 1.03
C SER A 351 -13.77 -27.20 -0.34
N PRO A 352 -14.39 -26.02 -0.42
CA PRO A 352 -14.66 -25.39 -1.71
C PRO A 352 -13.41 -24.96 -2.48
N PHE A 353 -12.27 -24.79 -1.78
CA PHE A 353 -11.04 -24.20 -2.31
C PHE A 353 -9.97 -25.24 -2.68
N VAL A 354 -10.28 -26.54 -2.60
CA VAL A 354 -9.33 -27.62 -2.83
C VAL A 354 -9.06 -27.85 -4.31
N GLY A 355 -7.79 -28.10 -4.67
CA GLY A 355 -7.41 -28.59 -5.99
C GLY A 355 -7.37 -27.53 -7.09
N ALA A 356 -7.21 -26.25 -6.75
CA ALA A 356 -7.07 -25.18 -7.73
C ALA A 356 -5.81 -25.38 -8.61
N ASP A 357 -5.89 -24.97 -9.88
CA ASP A 357 -4.70 -24.85 -10.72
C ASP A 357 -3.81 -23.72 -10.17
N ILE A 358 -4.45 -22.60 -9.77
CA ILE A 358 -3.80 -21.45 -9.13
C ILE A 358 -4.52 -21.13 -7.83
N LEU A 359 -3.77 -21.03 -6.73
CA LEU A 359 -4.19 -20.37 -5.51
C LEU A 359 -3.56 -18.98 -5.47
N LEU A 360 -4.36 -17.93 -5.60
CA LEU A 360 -3.95 -16.54 -5.47
C LEU A 360 -4.26 -16.06 -4.05
N VAL A 361 -3.31 -15.38 -3.41
CA VAL A 361 -3.44 -14.90 -2.03
C VAL A 361 -2.81 -13.50 -1.93
N ASP A 362 -3.64 -12.48 -1.71
CA ASP A 362 -3.21 -11.08 -1.48
C ASP A 362 -3.67 -10.62 -0.08
N PRO A 363 -2.99 -11.02 1.00
CA PRO A 363 -3.43 -10.82 2.36
C PRO A 363 -3.13 -9.38 2.85
N PRO A 364 -3.80 -8.91 3.91
CA PRO A 364 -3.42 -7.68 4.58
C PRO A 364 -2.01 -7.78 5.21
N ARG A 365 -1.47 -6.65 5.67
CA ARG A 365 -0.09 -6.50 6.21
C ARG A 365 0.37 -7.60 7.18
N LYS A 366 -0.55 -8.22 7.93
CA LYS A 366 -0.21 -9.32 8.84
C LYS A 366 0.16 -10.64 8.14
N GLY A 367 0.00 -10.70 6.82
CA GLY A 367 0.33 -11.86 5.99
C GLY A 367 -0.71 -12.98 6.07
N ALA A 368 -0.41 -14.13 5.47
CA ALA A 368 -1.28 -15.28 5.29
C ALA A 368 -0.72 -16.59 5.89
N LYS A 369 0.08 -16.54 6.95
CA LYS A 369 0.73 -17.73 7.53
C LYS A 369 -0.25 -18.90 7.77
N LYS A 370 -1.48 -18.59 8.21
CA LYS A 370 -2.52 -19.61 8.42
C LYS A 370 -2.86 -20.33 7.12
N ILE A 371 -3.06 -19.58 6.03
CA ILE A 371 -3.35 -20.14 4.70
C ILE A 371 -2.15 -20.96 4.21
N CYS A 372 -0.93 -20.44 4.33
CA CYS A 372 0.30 -21.16 3.95
C CYS A 372 0.41 -22.50 4.68
N ASN A 373 0.02 -22.58 5.94
CA ASN A 373 0.02 -23.84 6.70
C ASN A 373 -1.09 -24.84 6.27
N LEU A 374 -2.06 -24.40 5.46
CA LEU A 374 -3.14 -25.25 4.94
C LEU A 374 -2.86 -25.81 3.53
N MET A 375 -1.68 -25.58 2.95
CA MET A 375 -1.36 -25.99 1.57
C MET A 375 -1.51 -27.49 1.34
N ASN A 376 -1.23 -28.33 2.34
CA ASN A 376 -1.43 -29.78 2.27
C ASN A 376 -2.92 -30.20 2.30
N ARG A 377 -3.84 -29.28 2.62
CA ARG A 377 -5.29 -29.49 2.55
C ARG A 377 -5.89 -28.86 1.29
N LEU A 378 -5.39 -27.68 0.90
CA LEU A 378 -5.85 -26.94 -0.29
C LEU A 378 -5.35 -27.57 -1.60
N LEU A 379 -4.15 -28.16 -1.59
CA LEU A 379 -3.54 -28.90 -2.70
C LEU A 379 -3.51 -28.13 -4.04
N PRO A 380 -3.17 -26.82 -4.08
CA PRO A 380 -3.08 -26.12 -5.33
C PRO A 380 -1.86 -26.58 -6.15
N LYS A 381 -1.96 -26.54 -7.50
CA LYS A 381 -0.82 -26.84 -8.39
C LYS A 381 0.25 -25.76 -8.33
N LYS A 382 -0.19 -24.50 -8.35
CA LYS A 382 0.67 -23.32 -8.21
C LYS A 382 0.07 -22.37 -7.17
N VAL A 383 0.92 -21.60 -6.49
CA VAL A 383 0.49 -20.55 -5.56
C VAL A 383 1.14 -19.24 -5.95
N ILE A 384 0.36 -18.18 -6.03
CA ILE A 384 0.82 -16.80 -6.20
C ILE A 384 0.52 -16.06 -4.90
N LEU A 385 1.58 -15.60 -4.23
CA LEU A 385 1.44 -14.76 -3.03
C LEU A 385 1.84 -13.33 -3.35
N VAL A 386 1.01 -12.38 -2.92
CA VAL A 386 1.29 -10.94 -2.99
C VAL A 386 1.41 -10.41 -1.57
N HIS A 387 2.42 -9.60 -1.26
CA HIS A 387 2.62 -9.03 0.07
C HIS A 387 3.04 -7.57 0.00
N CYS A 388 2.31 -6.72 0.71
CA CYS A 388 2.65 -5.31 0.92
C CYS A 388 3.59 -5.06 2.13
N ASP A 389 4.00 -6.12 2.80
CA ASP A 389 4.96 -6.08 3.90
C ASP A 389 5.97 -7.22 3.74
N VAL A 390 7.23 -6.86 3.51
CA VAL A 390 8.30 -7.84 3.20
C VAL A 390 8.61 -8.77 4.37
N VAL A 391 8.38 -8.33 5.61
CA VAL A 391 8.64 -9.14 6.80
C VAL A 391 7.60 -10.26 6.90
N SER A 392 6.33 -9.94 6.69
CA SER A 392 5.27 -10.94 6.63
C SER A 392 5.44 -11.85 5.42
N GLY A 393 5.83 -11.32 4.26
CA GLY A 393 6.15 -12.08 3.06
C GLY A 393 7.25 -13.13 3.28
N GLY A 394 8.37 -12.73 3.87
CA GLY A 394 9.46 -13.65 4.18
C GLY A 394 9.10 -14.73 5.20
N ARG A 395 8.25 -14.40 6.18
CA ARG A 395 7.71 -15.38 7.13
C ARG A 395 6.77 -16.39 6.45
N ASP A 396 5.86 -15.92 5.60
CA ASP A 396 4.91 -16.76 4.88
C ASP A 396 5.62 -17.62 3.83
N ALA A 397 6.69 -17.11 3.20
CA ALA A 397 7.58 -17.86 2.32
C ALA A 397 8.23 -19.07 3.04
N GLN A 398 8.68 -18.89 4.29
CA GLN A 398 9.20 -20.02 5.08
C GLN A 398 8.11 -21.05 5.38
N ALA A 399 6.86 -20.62 5.63
CA ALA A 399 5.74 -21.54 5.82
C ALA A 399 5.43 -22.32 4.53
N MET A 400 5.49 -21.69 3.36
CA MET A 400 5.35 -22.36 2.06
C MET A 400 6.41 -23.45 1.86
N LYS A 401 7.68 -23.12 2.11
CA LYS A 401 8.77 -24.09 2.03
C LYS A 401 8.57 -25.27 2.97
N ALA A 402 8.08 -25.02 4.21
CA ALA A 402 7.78 -26.07 5.18
C ALA A 402 6.63 -26.99 4.73
N GLN A 403 5.75 -26.56 3.84
CA GLN A 403 4.70 -27.37 3.22
C GLN A 403 5.15 -28.08 1.93
N GLY A 404 6.44 -28.01 1.59
CA GLY A 404 7.02 -28.68 0.42
C GLY A 404 6.88 -27.91 -0.90
N TYR A 405 6.54 -26.61 -0.86
CA TYR A 405 6.52 -25.77 -2.03
C TYR A 405 7.89 -25.10 -2.28
N CYS A 406 8.28 -25.03 -3.55
CA CYS A 406 9.51 -24.41 -4.02
C CYS A 406 9.21 -23.06 -4.67
N LEU A 407 9.99 -22.05 -4.31
CA LEU A 407 9.91 -20.72 -4.94
C LEU A 407 10.43 -20.79 -6.38
N GLN A 408 9.56 -20.52 -7.34
CA GLN A 408 9.89 -20.49 -8.76
C GLN A 408 10.33 -19.10 -9.22
N ALA A 409 9.58 -18.07 -8.80
CA ALA A 409 9.88 -16.70 -9.16
C ALA A 409 9.54 -15.75 -7.97
N LEU A 410 10.34 -14.70 -7.87
CA LEU A 410 10.13 -13.59 -6.91
C LEU A 410 10.26 -12.28 -7.65
N ARG A 411 9.24 -11.42 -7.56
CA ARG A 411 9.20 -10.08 -8.14
C ARG A 411 9.04 -9.03 -7.06
N ALA A 412 9.84 -7.99 -7.13
CA ALA A 412 9.66 -6.78 -6.33
C ALA A 412 8.94 -5.71 -7.16
N LEU A 413 8.00 -4.96 -6.54
CA LEU A 413 7.26 -3.89 -7.18
C LEU A 413 7.25 -2.65 -6.30
N ASP A 414 7.49 -1.48 -6.90
CA ASP A 414 7.36 -0.19 -6.21
C ASP A 414 6.03 0.49 -6.57
N LEU A 415 5.03 0.33 -5.72
CA LEU A 415 3.76 1.02 -5.84
C LEU A 415 3.74 2.38 -5.11
N PHE A 416 4.83 2.74 -4.45
CA PHE A 416 4.86 3.90 -3.57
C PHE A 416 6.23 4.59 -3.62
N PRO A 417 6.53 5.31 -4.72
CA PRO A 417 7.75 6.09 -4.85
C PRO A 417 7.99 6.98 -3.61
N TYR A 418 9.24 7.22 -3.28
CA TYR A 418 9.70 7.97 -2.10
C TYR A 418 9.33 7.37 -0.73
N SER A 419 8.40 6.42 -0.65
CA SER A 419 8.03 5.80 0.62
C SER A 419 8.91 4.59 0.96
N GLY A 420 8.89 4.18 2.23
CA GLY A 420 9.55 2.96 2.70
C GLY A 420 8.77 1.66 2.41
N HIS A 421 7.74 1.70 1.56
CA HIS A 421 6.93 0.53 1.20
C HIS A 421 7.42 -0.10 -0.10
N VAL A 422 7.30 -1.43 -0.17
CA VAL A 422 7.55 -2.22 -1.37
C VAL A 422 6.63 -3.44 -1.35
N GLU A 423 6.09 -3.77 -2.53
CA GLU A 423 5.31 -4.99 -2.74
C GLU A 423 6.22 -6.13 -3.21
N SER A 424 5.86 -7.35 -2.83
CA SER A 424 6.50 -8.56 -3.36
C SER A 424 5.45 -9.52 -3.91
N MET A 425 5.75 -10.09 -5.06
CA MET A 425 4.96 -11.17 -5.67
C MET A 425 5.83 -12.41 -5.78
N SER A 426 5.31 -13.56 -5.38
CA SER A 426 6.06 -14.82 -5.43
C SER A 426 5.23 -15.95 -6.01
N LEU A 427 5.86 -16.74 -6.90
CA LEU A 427 5.27 -17.91 -7.54
C LEU A 427 5.88 -19.17 -6.93
N TRP A 428 5.02 -20.09 -6.52
CA TRP A 428 5.38 -21.36 -5.86
C TRP A 428 4.77 -22.54 -6.59
N THR A 429 5.53 -23.63 -6.68
CA THR A 429 5.05 -24.94 -7.13
C THR A 429 5.51 -26.03 -6.16
N ARG A 430 4.86 -27.16 -6.24
CA ARG A 430 5.22 -28.33 -5.44
C ARG A 430 6.07 -29.31 -6.24
#